data_2aac9ba61e9e353f4a1caf872d8a90ce
#
_entry.id   2aac9ba61e9e353f4a1caf872d8a90ce
#
_cell.length_a   1.000
_cell.length_b   1.000
_cell.length_c   1.000
_cell.angle_alpha   90.00
_cell.angle_beta   90.00
_cell.angle_gamma   90.00
#
_symmetry.space_group_name_H-M   'P 1'
#
loop_
_entity.id
_entity.type
_entity.pdbx_description
1 polymer ?
#
loop_
_entity_poly.entity_id
_entity_poly.type
_entity_poly.pdbx_seq_one_letter_code
_entity_poly.pdbx_strand_id
1 'polypeptide(L)'
;MSELLEMRNNDLLAAYHKALCKHWNNNVVITKFIEQVINSGAPRFYVSERKLLAAVVKIRKGCPVGRNPEKIRMYNDLYKIYCEKEKEMPFHRKIDIAAAAIYSPAPSFYIKPQQAGYIIYGR
;
A
#
# COMPACT_ATOMS: atom_id res chain seq x y z
N MET A 1 15.28 -6.86 -7.98
CA MET A 1 14.13 -6.36 -7.22
C MET A 1 13.58 -5.12 -7.90
N SER A 2 12.28 -4.95 -7.93
CA SER A 2 11.69 -3.78 -8.56
C SER A 2 11.87 -2.52 -7.72
N GLU A 3 11.88 -1.36 -8.37
CA GLU A 3 11.95 -0.07 -7.67
C GLU A 3 10.80 0.12 -6.68
N LEU A 4 9.60 -0.34 -7.05
CA LEU A 4 8.43 -0.24 -6.17
C LEU A 4 8.61 -1.03 -4.88
N LEU A 5 9.19 -2.23 -4.96
CA LEU A 5 9.46 -3.04 -3.78
C LEU A 5 10.53 -2.39 -2.90
N GLU A 6 11.57 -1.82 -3.51
CA GLU A 6 12.59 -1.09 -2.76
C GLU A 6 12.00 0.13 -2.05
N MET A 7 11.18 0.91 -2.75
CA MET A 7 10.49 2.06 -2.16
C MET A 7 9.62 1.65 -0.99
N ARG A 8 8.82 0.59 -1.17
CA ARG A 8 7.97 0.06 -0.10
C ARG A 8 8.80 -0.35 1.12
N ASN A 9 9.88 -1.09 0.88
CA ASN A 9 10.72 -1.58 1.97
C ASN A 9 11.40 -0.42 2.70
N ASN A 10 11.89 0.58 1.98
CA ASN A 10 12.52 1.76 2.57
C ASN A 10 11.50 2.59 3.37
N ASP A 11 10.30 2.77 2.84
CA ASP A 11 9.24 3.50 3.53
C ASP A 11 8.76 2.75 4.77
N LEU A 12 8.70 1.42 4.70
CA LEU A 12 8.35 0.57 5.84
C LEU A 12 9.41 0.69 6.95
N LEU A 13 10.69 0.67 6.59
CA LEU A 13 11.78 0.84 7.54
C LEU A 13 11.72 2.22 8.20
N ALA A 14 11.45 3.26 7.42
CA ALA A 14 11.30 4.61 7.94
C ALA A 14 10.12 4.70 8.92
N ALA A 15 8.99 4.10 8.58
CA ALA A 15 7.81 4.06 9.45
C ALA A 15 8.10 3.30 10.74
N TYR A 16 8.84 2.18 10.65
CA TYR A 16 9.23 1.39 11.82
C TYR A 16 10.12 2.19 12.75
N HIS A 17 11.16 2.85 12.22
CA HIS A 17 12.07 3.66 13.02
C HIS A 17 11.36 4.83 13.68
N LYS A 18 10.48 5.50 12.96
CA LYS A 18 9.68 6.60 13.50
C LYS A 18 8.78 6.13 14.65
N ALA A 19 8.11 5.00 14.46
CA ALA A 19 7.24 4.43 15.48
C ALA A 19 8.05 3.95 16.69
N LEU A 20 9.23 3.37 16.46
CA LEU A 20 10.11 2.92 17.53
C LEU A 20 10.57 4.08 18.40
N CYS A 21 10.97 5.19 17.80
CA CYS A 21 11.37 6.40 18.54
C CYS A 21 10.21 6.94 19.37
N LYS A 22 8.99 6.91 18.83
CA LYS A 22 7.81 7.41 19.51
C LYS A 22 7.43 6.55 20.72
N HIS A 23 7.69 5.23 20.66
CA HIS A 23 7.27 4.27 21.68
C HIS A 23 8.46 3.66 22.45
N TRP A 24 9.58 4.35 22.47
CA TRP A 24 10.84 3.88 23.07
C TRP A 24 10.71 3.34 24.47
N ASN A 25 9.89 3.97 25.32
CA ASN A 25 9.77 3.62 26.74
C ASN A 25 8.61 2.64 27.02
N ASN A 26 7.92 2.16 26.01
CA ASN A 26 6.78 1.27 26.20
C ASN A 26 7.19 -0.19 26.02
N ASN A 27 6.64 -1.06 26.88
CA ASN A 27 6.76 -2.50 26.69
C ASN A 27 5.88 -2.90 25.52
N VAL A 28 6.50 -3.24 24.40
CA VAL A 28 5.79 -3.56 23.18
C VAL A 28 6.03 -5.01 22.79
N VAL A 29 4.97 -5.74 22.51
CA VAL A 29 5.09 -7.04 21.86
C VAL A 29 5.45 -6.79 20.40
N ILE A 30 6.62 -7.28 19.97
CA ILE A 30 7.18 -6.98 18.66
C ILE A 30 6.21 -7.28 17.51
N THR A 31 5.51 -8.42 17.57
CA THR A 31 4.55 -8.79 16.53
C THR A 31 3.42 -7.77 16.41
N LYS A 32 2.85 -7.35 17.55
CA LYS A 32 1.79 -6.34 17.56
C LYS A 32 2.31 -4.97 17.09
N PHE A 33 3.55 -4.65 17.44
CA PHE A 33 4.18 -3.41 17.03
C PHE A 33 4.35 -3.36 15.52
N ILE A 34 4.81 -4.47 14.92
CA ILE A 34 4.95 -4.58 13.47
C ILE A 34 3.58 -4.45 12.78
N GLU A 35 2.54 -5.08 13.33
CA GLU A 35 1.17 -4.95 12.80
C GLU A 35 0.70 -3.49 12.82
N GLN A 36 0.97 -2.78 13.91
CA GLN A 36 0.63 -1.36 14.02
C GLN A 36 1.37 -0.52 12.98
N VAL A 37 2.66 -0.80 12.76
CA VAL A 37 3.46 -0.09 11.76
C VAL A 37 2.89 -0.34 10.35
N ILE A 38 2.58 -1.58 10.02
CA ILE A 38 2.01 -1.94 8.71
C ILE A 38 0.70 -1.18 8.46
N ASN A 39 -0.14 -1.05 9.47
CA ASN A 39 -1.47 -0.47 9.36
C ASN A 39 -1.55 1.01 9.81
N SER A 40 -0.40 1.64 10.07
CA SER A 40 -0.36 3.06 10.45
C SER A 40 -0.49 3.99 9.24
N GLY A 41 -0.45 3.43 8.04
CA GLY A 41 -0.51 4.19 6.81
C GLY A 41 0.82 4.22 6.08
N ALA A 42 0.73 4.27 4.76
CA ALA A 42 1.89 4.40 3.88
C ALA A 42 1.77 5.68 3.06
N PRO A 43 2.90 6.27 2.61
CA PRO A 43 2.83 7.50 1.83
C PRO A 43 2.20 7.33 0.46
N ARG A 44 2.15 6.11 -0.06
CA ARG A 44 1.57 5.82 -1.36
C ARG A 44 1.18 4.34 -1.47
N PHE A 45 0.53 3.98 -2.58
CA PHE A 45 0.33 2.58 -2.96
C PHE A 45 1.52 2.11 -3.82
N TYR A 46 2.00 0.89 -3.59
CA TYR A 46 3.19 0.35 -4.27
C TYR A 46 2.79 -0.57 -5.41
N VAL A 47 2.20 0.04 -6.44
CA VAL A 47 1.72 -0.67 -7.62
C VAL A 47 1.90 0.26 -8.83
N SER A 48 2.10 -0.32 -10.02
CA SER A 48 2.24 0.47 -11.24
C SER A 48 0.88 0.94 -11.75
N GLU A 49 0.87 2.01 -12.54
CA GLU A 49 -0.34 2.55 -13.16
C GLU A 49 -1.02 1.51 -14.05
N ARG A 50 -0.24 0.74 -14.80
CA ARG A 50 -0.78 -0.31 -15.69
C ARG A 50 -1.49 -1.40 -14.90
N LYS A 51 -0.91 -1.83 -13.78
CA LYS A 51 -1.53 -2.85 -12.91
C LYS A 51 -2.81 -2.33 -12.29
N LEU A 52 -2.83 -1.05 -11.88
CA LEU A 52 -4.05 -0.45 -11.35
C LEU A 52 -5.14 -0.41 -12.42
N LEU A 53 -4.81 0.04 -13.63
CA LEU A 53 -5.80 0.11 -14.71
C LEU A 53 -6.36 -1.28 -15.06
N ALA A 54 -5.50 -2.30 -15.07
CA ALA A 54 -5.95 -3.68 -15.27
C ALA A 54 -6.89 -4.13 -14.16
N ALA A 55 -6.58 -3.78 -12.91
CA ALA A 55 -7.43 -4.10 -11.77
C ALA A 55 -8.77 -3.38 -11.84
N VAL A 56 -8.80 -2.12 -12.26
CA VAL A 56 -10.02 -1.34 -12.44
C VAL A 56 -10.95 -2.03 -13.43
N VAL A 57 -10.41 -2.50 -14.56
CA VAL A 57 -11.19 -3.22 -15.57
C VAL A 57 -11.79 -4.49 -14.97
N LYS A 58 -11.00 -5.26 -14.23
CA LYS A 58 -11.46 -6.50 -13.59
C LYS A 58 -12.57 -6.23 -12.57
N ILE A 59 -12.38 -5.23 -11.72
CA ILE A 59 -13.37 -4.87 -10.70
C ILE A 59 -14.69 -4.46 -11.35
N ARG A 60 -14.66 -3.65 -12.39
CA ARG A 60 -15.85 -3.19 -13.11
C ARG A 60 -16.59 -4.31 -13.82
N LYS A 61 -15.86 -5.38 -14.19
CA LYS A 61 -16.47 -6.57 -14.80
C LYS A 61 -16.92 -7.60 -13.76
N GLY A 62 -16.66 -7.38 -12.48
CA GLY A 62 -16.96 -8.33 -11.43
C GLY A 62 -15.99 -9.48 -11.36
N CYS A 63 -14.82 -9.38 -11.98
CA CYS A 63 -13.79 -10.41 -11.97
C CYS A 63 -12.85 -10.23 -10.78
N PRO A 64 -12.29 -11.32 -10.22
CA PRO A 64 -11.34 -11.20 -9.11
C PRO A 64 -10.02 -10.56 -9.57
N VAL A 65 -9.43 -9.75 -8.69
CA VAL A 65 -8.15 -9.06 -8.96
C VAL A 65 -6.94 -9.90 -8.56
N GLY A 66 -7.16 -11.07 -7.98
CA GLY A 66 -6.09 -11.99 -7.56
C GLY A 66 -6.57 -12.90 -6.46
N ARG A 67 -5.65 -13.66 -5.86
CA ARG A 67 -5.94 -14.60 -4.77
C ARG A 67 -5.37 -14.16 -3.43
N ASN A 68 -4.36 -13.29 -3.44
CA ASN A 68 -3.70 -12.83 -2.21
C ASN A 68 -4.60 -11.84 -1.48
N PRO A 69 -5.04 -12.13 -0.23
CA PRO A 69 -5.94 -11.25 0.52
C PRO A 69 -5.41 -9.82 0.69
N GLU A 70 -4.10 -9.67 0.90
CA GLU A 70 -3.49 -8.34 1.06
C GLU A 70 -3.62 -7.51 -0.22
N LYS A 71 -3.37 -8.14 -1.37
CA LYS A 71 -3.49 -7.46 -2.66
C LYS A 71 -4.94 -7.15 -3.01
N ILE A 72 -5.86 -8.05 -2.69
CA ILE A 72 -7.30 -7.82 -2.91
C ILE A 72 -7.75 -6.59 -2.12
N ARG A 73 -7.37 -6.51 -0.85
CA ARG A 73 -7.69 -5.36 0.00
C ARG A 73 -7.08 -4.08 -0.57
N MET A 74 -5.81 -4.13 -0.99
CA MET A 74 -5.12 -2.99 -1.58
C MET A 74 -5.85 -2.47 -2.82
N TYR A 75 -6.19 -3.36 -3.76
CA TYR A 75 -6.85 -2.94 -4.99
C TYR A 75 -8.27 -2.41 -4.73
N ASN A 76 -8.99 -2.97 -3.76
CA ASN A 76 -10.30 -2.47 -3.41
C ASN A 76 -10.22 -1.06 -2.82
N ASP A 77 -9.27 -0.81 -1.92
CA ASP A 77 -9.06 0.52 -1.35
C ASP A 77 -8.61 1.51 -2.43
N LEU A 78 -7.67 1.09 -3.26
CA LEU A 78 -7.14 1.92 -4.34
C LEU A 78 -8.20 2.24 -5.40
N TYR A 79 -9.10 1.29 -5.69
CA TYR A 79 -10.19 1.50 -6.63
C TYR A 79 -11.12 2.63 -6.16
N LYS A 80 -11.42 2.69 -4.86
CA LYS A 80 -12.24 3.77 -4.30
C LYS A 80 -11.60 5.13 -4.56
N ILE A 81 -10.29 5.22 -4.34
CA ILE A 81 -9.53 6.46 -4.58
C ILE A 81 -9.51 6.77 -6.08
N TYR A 82 -9.32 5.76 -6.92
CA TYR A 82 -9.34 5.94 -8.38
C TYR A 82 -10.67 6.53 -8.84
N CYS A 83 -11.79 6.02 -8.33
CA CYS A 83 -13.11 6.55 -8.67
C CYS A 83 -13.29 8.02 -8.25
N GLU A 84 -12.76 8.38 -7.08
CA GLU A 84 -12.77 9.77 -6.62
C GLU A 84 -11.94 10.66 -7.55
N LYS A 85 -10.74 10.22 -7.91
CA LYS A 85 -9.86 10.97 -8.82
C LYS A 85 -10.45 11.08 -10.22
N GLU A 86 -11.13 10.03 -10.69
CA GLU A 86 -11.81 10.04 -11.98
C GLU A 86 -12.86 11.16 -12.03
N LYS A 87 -13.61 11.34 -10.95
CA LYS A 87 -14.60 12.43 -10.84
C LYS A 87 -13.96 13.80 -10.78
N GLU A 88 -12.82 13.92 -10.09
CA GLU A 88 -12.09 15.19 -9.96
C GLU A 88 -11.35 15.58 -11.24
N MET A 89 -11.00 14.61 -12.07
CA MET A 89 -10.14 14.78 -13.24
C MET A 89 -10.82 14.27 -14.52
N PRO A 90 -12.01 14.80 -14.89
CA PRO A 90 -12.82 14.20 -15.96
C PRO A 90 -12.18 14.30 -17.35
N PHE A 91 -11.27 15.24 -17.56
CA PHE A 91 -10.63 15.48 -18.86
C PHE A 91 -9.20 14.94 -18.94
N HIS A 92 -8.75 14.22 -17.91
CA HIS A 92 -7.41 13.65 -17.87
C HIS A 92 -7.41 12.24 -18.44
N ARG A 93 -6.23 11.80 -18.90
CA ARG A 93 -6.06 10.43 -19.38
C ARG A 93 -6.17 9.45 -18.19
N LYS A 94 -6.60 8.22 -18.48
CA LYS A 94 -6.72 7.19 -17.44
C LYS A 94 -5.41 6.95 -16.70
N ILE A 95 -4.28 7.01 -17.42
CA ILE A 95 -2.96 6.82 -16.82
C ILE A 95 -2.63 7.92 -15.81
N ASP A 96 -3.05 9.15 -16.07
CA ASP A 96 -2.83 10.27 -15.16
C ASP A 96 -3.72 10.16 -13.92
N ILE A 97 -4.96 9.70 -14.10
CA ILE A 97 -5.88 9.43 -12.99
C ILE A 97 -5.32 8.31 -12.11
N ALA A 98 -4.80 7.25 -12.73
CA ALA A 98 -4.17 6.14 -12.02
C ALA A 98 -2.97 6.61 -11.20
N ALA A 99 -2.11 7.46 -11.79
CA ALA A 99 -0.96 8.03 -11.09
C ALA A 99 -1.40 8.84 -9.87
N ALA A 100 -2.43 9.68 -10.02
CA ALA A 100 -2.95 10.48 -8.92
C ALA A 100 -3.45 9.60 -7.77
N ALA A 101 -4.13 8.49 -8.10
CA ALA A 101 -4.61 7.55 -7.09
C ALA A 101 -3.46 6.84 -6.36
N ILE A 102 -2.46 6.38 -7.11
CA ILE A 102 -1.31 5.65 -6.56
C ILE A 102 -0.51 6.53 -5.59
N TYR A 103 -0.32 7.79 -5.90
CA TYR A 103 0.43 8.72 -5.05
C TYR A 103 -0.38 9.29 -3.90
N SER A 104 -1.63 8.87 -3.72
CA SER A 104 -2.43 9.23 -2.55
C SER A 104 -1.97 8.41 -1.34
N PRO A 105 -2.10 8.94 -0.12
CA PRO A 105 -1.78 8.18 1.09
C PRO A 105 -2.58 6.89 1.16
N ALA A 106 -1.90 5.80 1.53
CA ALA A 106 -2.50 4.48 1.67
C ALA A 106 -2.75 4.16 3.14
N PRO A 107 -3.83 3.45 3.48
CA PRO A 107 -4.11 3.10 4.88
C PRO A 107 -3.22 2.00 5.43
N SER A 108 -2.48 1.29 4.58
CA SER A 108 -1.65 0.17 4.98
C SER A 108 -0.52 -0.06 3.97
N PHE A 109 0.52 -0.76 4.39
CA PHE A 109 1.55 -1.28 3.48
C PHE A 109 1.11 -2.56 2.76
N TYR A 110 0.00 -3.17 3.20
CA TYR A 110 -0.59 -4.38 2.59
C TYR A 110 0.37 -5.55 2.49
N ILE A 111 1.15 -5.78 3.55
CA ILE A 111 2.03 -6.94 3.67
C ILE A 111 1.74 -7.67 4.98
N LYS A 112 2.10 -8.95 5.02
CA LYS A 112 1.91 -9.75 6.24
C LYS A 112 2.97 -9.38 7.28
N PRO A 113 2.64 -9.46 8.58
CA PRO A 113 3.61 -9.16 9.65
C PRO A 113 4.90 -9.97 9.54
N GLN A 114 4.81 -11.23 9.13
CA GLN A 114 5.98 -12.08 8.93
C GLN A 114 6.90 -11.53 7.84
N GLN A 115 6.34 -11.10 6.73
CA GLN A 115 7.10 -10.50 5.63
C GLN A 115 7.74 -9.18 6.07
N ALA A 116 6.99 -8.36 6.80
CA ALA A 116 7.52 -7.11 7.36
C ALA A 116 8.70 -7.38 8.30
N GLY A 117 8.61 -8.42 9.12
CA GLY A 117 9.70 -8.83 9.99
C GLY A 117 10.98 -9.15 9.23
N TYR A 118 10.85 -9.86 8.11
CA TYR A 118 12.02 -10.15 7.25
C TYR A 118 12.63 -8.88 6.68
N ILE A 119 11.81 -7.94 6.25
CA ILE A 119 12.28 -6.67 5.70
C ILE A 119 13.00 -5.85 6.78
N ILE A 120 12.40 -5.75 7.96
CA ILE A 120 12.92 -4.91 9.05
C ILE A 120 14.19 -5.50 9.65
N TYR A 121 14.24 -6.81 9.85
CA TYR A 121 15.36 -7.47 10.52
C TYR A 121 16.31 -8.18 9.57
N GLY A 122 16.05 -8.18 8.28
CA GLY A 122 16.92 -8.80 7.28
C GLY A 122 16.93 -10.32 7.33
N ARG A 123 15.83 -10.94 7.76
CA ARG A 123 15.75 -12.40 7.90
C ARG A 123 14.72 -13.02 7.01
#